data_76795d68c35545aede14ddf4be34b1ad
#
_entry.id   76795d68c35545aede14ddf4be34b1ad
#
_cell.length_a   1.000
_cell.length_b   1.000
_cell.length_c   1.000
_cell.angle_alpha   90.00
_cell.angle_beta   90.00
_cell.angle_gamma   90.00
#
_symmetry.space_group_name_H-M   'P 1'
#
loop_
_entity.id
_entity.type
_entity.pdbx_description
1 polymer ?
#
loop_
_entity_poly.entity_id
_entity_poly.type
_entity_poly.pdbx_seq_one_letter_code
_entity_poly.pdbx_strand_id
1 'polypeptide(L)'
;MFQIFVDSAANLPAVTAKQYDINVISFVNLVDGKEITCFDPNLSPEEERQKGTEYYQAMSRGCEIKTGLISTAAFEEAFRSALEADQDVLYFSLSKNISGTYNSARLASEELLDEFGEKHKIRLVDSLNASLAQGILAVYASEMRAKGMSVDEVADTLEYYVEKMNGVFTVGDLKYLSRTGRIKESVATIGNVLKIKPILRGNKDGYIVFYKNCRGRKSALNELVNLVCDNIVEPEKQILGIAHADAYEDSLYIMDKIQQKIKVRDFINTSYDFCTGSHVGPDTIALFFIGKDRELS
;
A
#
# COMPACT_ATOMS: atom_id res chain seq x y z
N MET A 1 -8.06 -12.58 -21.68
CA MET A 1 -7.31 -12.80 -20.40
C MET A 1 -6.62 -11.49 -20.09
N PHE A 2 -6.30 -11.17 -18.84
CA PHE A 2 -5.65 -9.90 -18.49
C PHE A 2 -4.49 -10.09 -17.50
N GLN A 3 -3.52 -9.19 -17.53
CA GLN A 3 -2.45 -9.10 -16.54
C GLN A 3 -2.80 -8.09 -15.44
N ILE A 4 -2.35 -8.39 -14.23
CA ILE A 4 -2.54 -7.54 -13.06
C ILE A 4 -1.22 -6.87 -12.73
N PHE A 5 -1.27 -5.55 -12.56
CA PHE A 5 -0.14 -4.72 -12.20
C PHE A 5 -0.41 -3.94 -10.91
N VAL A 6 0.63 -3.75 -10.14
CA VAL A 6 0.71 -2.79 -9.04
C VAL A 6 2.04 -2.05 -9.14
N ASP A 7 2.15 -0.91 -8.48
CA ASP A 7 3.47 -0.34 -8.18
C ASP A 7 4.02 -0.89 -6.85
N SER A 8 5.31 -0.73 -6.59
CA SER A 8 5.93 -1.28 -5.39
C SER A 8 5.39 -0.69 -4.09
N ALA A 9 4.68 0.47 -4.13
CA ALA A 9 3.98 0.99 -2.97
C ALA A 9 2.83 0.08 -2.49
N ALA A 10 2.44 -0.94 -3.26
CA ALA A 10 1.50 -1.98 -2.84
C ALA A 10 2.02 -2.83 -1.67
N ASN A 11 3.30 -2.79 -1.40
CA ASN A 11 3.96 -3.55 -0.33
C ASN A 11 3.71 -5.07 -0.36
N LEU A 12 3.43 -5.62 -1.54
CA LEU A 12 3.31 -7.07 -1.68
C LEU A 12 4.68 -7.73 -1.52
N PRO A 13 4.83 -8.73 -0.61
CA PRO A 13 6.01 -9.57 -0.59
C PRO A 13 6.23 -10.22 -1.96
N ALA A 14 7.48 -10.39 -2.38
CA ALA A 14 7.83 -11.00 -3.67
C ALA A 14 7.19 -12.39 -3.84
N VAL A 15 7.17 -13.18 -2.78
CA VAL A 15 6.52 -14.51 -2.76
C VAL A 15 5.01 -14.40 -3.01
N THR A 16 4.35 -13.38 -2.47
CA THR A 16 2.90 -13.15 -2.66
C THR A 16 2.63 -12.67 -4.09
N ALA A 17 3.39 -11.70 -4.59
CA ALA A 17 3.26 -11.22 -5.96
C ALA A 17 3.41 -12.37 -6.97
N LYS A 18 4.39 -13.25 -6.76
CA LYS A 18 4.61 -14.45 -7.59
C LYS A 18 3.48 -15.46 -7.46
N GLN A 19 2.99 -15.74 -6.25
CA GLN A 19 1.91 -16.70 -5.99
C GLN A 19 0.62 -16.32 -6.71
N TYR A 20 0.31 -15.03 -6.76
CA TYR A 20 -0.93 -14.51 -7.34
C TYR A 20 -0.75 -13.97 -8.76
N ASP A 21 0.42 -14.20 -9.37
CA ASP A 21 0.73 -13.73 -10.73
C ASP A 21 0.41 -12.23 -10.91
N ILE A 22 1.02 -11.42 -10.05
CA ILE A 22 0.89 -9.95 -10.01
C ILE A 22 2.22 -9.33 -10.41
N ASN A 23 2.21 -8.46 -11.41
CA ASN A 23 3.38 -7.73 -11.88
C ASN A 23 3.58 -6.48 -11.03
N VAL A 24 4.82 -6.24 -10.57
CA VAL A 24 5.16 -5.10 -9.73
C VAL A 24 6.07 -4.13 -10.51
N ILE A 25 5.60 -2.91 -10.73
CA ILE A 25 6.41 -1.83 -11.32
C ILE A 25 7.09 -1.09 -10.17
N SER A 26 8.43 -1.13 -10.13
CA SER A 26 9.17 -0.63 -8.99
C SER A 26 9.38 0.87 -9.03
N PHE A 27 9.21 1.52 -7.90
CA PHE A 27 9.81 2.83 -7.64
C PHE A 27 11.34 2.72 -7.54
N VAL A 28 12.01 3.84 -7.80
CA VAL A 28 13.44 4.00 -7.54
C VAL A 28 13.63 5.20 -6.63
N ASN A 29 14.32 4.99 -5.52
CA ASN A 29 14.72 6.04 -4.60
C ASN A 29 16.19 6.40 -4.78
N LEU A 30 16.55 7.65 -4.48
CA LEU A 30 17.93 8.06 -4.28
C LEU A 30 18.22 8.07 -2.77
N VAL A 31 19.16 7.25 -2.33
CA VAL A 31 19.63 7.19 -0.93
C VAL A 31 21.10 7.58 -0.91
N ASP A 32 21.39 8.71 -0.28
CA ASP A 32 22.75 9.32 -0.29
C ASP A 32 23.33 9.41 -1.71
N GLY A 33 22.48 9.79 -2.68
CA GLY A 33 22.84 9.95 -4.10
C GLY A 33 22.94 8.65 -4.91
N LYS A 34 22.66 7.47 -4.32
CA LYS A 34 22.64 6.18 -5.02
C LYS A 34 21.22 5.74 -5.30
N GLU A 35 20.97 5.22 -6.50
CA GLU A 35 19.69 4.63 -6.86
C GLU A 35 19.48 3.29 -6.13
N ILE A 36 18.29 3.14 -5.55
CA ILE A 36 17.84 1.91 -4.91
C ILE A 36 16.47 1.58 -5.47
N THR A 37 16.35 0.39 -6.07
CA THR A 37 15.08 -0.19 -6.50
C THR A 37 14.26 -0.61 -5.29
N CYS A 38 12.99 -0.23 -5.25
CA CYS A 38 12.12 -0.47 -4.09
C CYS A 38 11.49 -1.87 -4.07
N PHE A 39 11.61 -2.65 -5.13
CA PHE A 39 11.12 -4.03 -5.20
C PHE A 39 12.14 -4.94 -5.89
N ASP A 40 12.36 -6.11 -5.32
CA ASP A 40 13.19 -7.17 -5.90
C ASP A 40 12.41 -8.50 -5.86
N PRO A 41 12.01 -9.06 -7.02
CA PRO A 41 11.16 -10.25 -7.09
C PRO A 41 11.84 -11.55 -6.60
N ASN A 42 13.14 -11.50 -6.30
CA ASN A 42 13.94 -12.67 -5.94
C ASN A 42 14.16 -12.80 -4.42
N LEU A 43 13.71 -11.83 -3.63
CA LEU A 43 13.91 -11.86 -2.19
C LEU A 43 12.97 -12.85 -1.49
N SER A 44 13.52 -13.57 -0.53
CA SER A 44 12.73 -14.27 0.48
C SER A 44 12.12 -13.28 1.49
N PRO A 45 11.05 -13.65 2.19
CA PRO A 45 10.45 -12.78 3.21
C PRO A 45 11.42 -12.35 4.33
N GLU A 46 12.41 -13.20 4.64
CA GLU A 46 13.44 -12.89 5.62
C GLU A 46 14.43 -11.84 5.11
N GLU A 47 14.85 -11.95 3.85
CA GLU A 47 15.73 -10.97 3.19
C GLU A 47 15.02 -9.62 3.01
N GLU A 48 13.74 -9.62 2.64
CA GLU A 48 12.91 -8.39 2.57
C GLU A 48 12.87 -7.70 3.93
N ARG A 49 12.62 -8.45 5.00
CA ARG A 49 12.59 -7.92 6.37
C ARG A 49 13.94 -7.37 6.79
N GLN A 50 15.03 -8.11 6.51
CA GLN A 50 16.38 -7.66 6.86
C GLN A 50 16.76 -6.37 6.11
N LYS A 51 16.55 -6.31 4.79
CA LYS A 51 16.78 -5.10 3.98
C LYS A 51 15.93 -3.93 4.48
N GLY A 52 14.67 -4.18 4.85
CA GLY A 52 13.79 -3.19 5.46
C GLY A 52 14.38 -2.64 6.76
N THR A 53 14.81 -3.50 7.66
CA THR A 53 15.46 -3.09 8.93
C THR A 53 16.71 -2.23 8.68
N GLU A 54 17.59 -2.65 7.78
CA GLU A 54 18.81 -1.90 7.42
C GLU A 54 18.46 -0.50 6.85
N TYR A 55 17.45 -0.43 5.97
CA TYR A 55 16.98 0.81 5.38
C TYR A 55 16.41 1.80 6.41
N TYR A 56 15.51 1.34 7.28
CA TYR A 56 14.89 2.21 8.30
C TYR A 56 15.87 2.61 9.40
N GLN A 57 16.85 1.79 9.73
CA GLN A 57 17.92 2.16 10.63
C GLN A 57 18.84 3.22 10.00
N ALA A 58 19.17 3.10 8.70
CA ALA A 58 19.90 4.16 7.98
C ALA A 58 19.11 5.48 7.98
N MET A 59 17.80 5.41 7.73
CA MET A 59 16.89 6.54 7.78
C MET A 59 16.85 7.21 9.17
N SER A 60 16.86 6.41 10.24
CA SER A 60 16.92 6.91 11.63
C SER A 60 18.24 7.61 11.93
N ARG A 61 19.33 7.21 11.27
CA ARG A 61 20.64 7.87 11.37
C ARG A 61 20.77 9.12 10.50
N GLY A 62 19.73 9.44 9.70
CA GLY A 62 19.65 10.69 8.95
C GLY A 62 20.16 10.61 7.52
N CYS A 63 20.18 9.45 6.86
CA CYS A 63 20.49 9.38 5.44
C CYS A 63 19.54 10.26 4.61
N GLU A 64 20.05 10.84 3.54
CA GLU A 64 19.25 11.64 2.60
C GLU A 64 18.47 10.71 1.66
N ILE A 65 17.14 10.84 1.66
CA ILE A 65 16.28 10.05 0.78
C ILE A 65 15.45 10.99 -0.10
N LYS A 66 15.49 10.73 -1.41
CA LYS A 66 14.64 11.38 -2.40
C LYS A 66 13.84 10.32 -3.15
N THR A 67 12.53 10.50 -3.19
CA THR A 67 11.61 9.62 -3.93
C THR A 67 11.18 10.32 -5.21
N GLY A 68 10.98 9.53 -6.27
CA GLY A 68 10.41 9.99 -7.53
C GLY A 68 9.04 9.40 -7.81
N LEU A 69 8.46 9.74 -8.97
CA LEU A 69 7.33 9.05 -9.56
C LEU A 69 7.86 7.86 -10.38
N ILE A 70 7.00 6.88 -10.64
CA ILE A 70 7.20 5.98 -11.77
C ILE A 70 6.86 6.78 -13.04
N SER A 71 7.77 6.78 -14.02
CA SER A 71 7.59 7.55 -15.24
C SER A 71 6.53 6.96 -16.17
N THR A 72 5.95 7.78 -17.05
CA THR A 72 5.05 7.33 -18.11
C THR A 72 5.71 6.23 -18.96
N ALA A 73 6.98 6.40 -19.35
CA ALA A 73 7.72 5.42 -20.15
C ALA A 73 7.85 4.05 -19.44
N ALA A 74 8.00 4.01 -18.11
CA ALA A 74 8.06 2.74 -17.38
C ALA A 74 6.69 2.02 -17.36
N PHE A 75 5.58 2.76 -17.30
CA PHE A 75 4.24 2.20 -17.46
C PHE A 75 3.96 1.73 -18.89
N GLU A 76 4.39 2.51 -19.90
CA GLU A 76 4.27 2.11 -21.31
C GLU A 76 5.01 0.79 -21.57
N GLU A 77 6.25 0.66 -21.12
CA GLU A 77 7.01 -0.59 -21.25
C GLU A 77 6.31 -1.77 -20.60
N ALA A 78 5.83 -1.59 -19.37
CA ALA A 78 5.16 -2.66 -18.62
C ALA A 78 3.83 -3.08 -19.24
N PHE A 79 2.97 -2.12 -19.60
CA PHE A 79 1.64 -2.40 -20.15
C PHE A 79 1.71 -2.89 -21.60
N ARG A 80 2.62 -2.35 -22.41
CA ARG A 80 2.90 -2.79 -23.78
C ARG A 80 3.17 -4.29 -23.85
N SER A 81 3.98 -4.81 -22.95
CA SER A 81 4.29 -6.25 -22.89
C SER A 81 3.04 -7.11 -22.74
N ALA A 82 2.03 -6.67 -21.98
CA ALA A 82 0.75 -7.38 -21.86
C ALA A 82 -0.08 -7.27 -23.15
N LEU A 83 -0.18 -6.08 -23.74
CA LEU A 83 -0.96 -5.85 -24.95
C LEU A 83 -0.39 -6.62 -26.16
N GLU A 84 0.94 -6.67 -26.31
CA GLU A 84 1.64 -7.47 -27.34
C GLU A 84 1.39 -8.99 -27.16
N ALA A 85 1.17 -9.43 -25.92
CA ALA A 85 0.78 -10.80 -25.60
C ALA A 85 -0.73 -11.06 -25.76
N ASP A 86 -1.47 -10.14 -26.36
CA ASP A 86 -2.95 -10.19 -26.56
C ASP A 86 -3.72 -10.29 -25.23
N GLN A 87 -3.27 -9.54 -24.20
CA GLN A 87 -3.87 -9.52 -22.87
C GLN A 87 -4.24 -8.08 -22.48
N ASP A 88 -5.39 -7.92 -21.81
CA ASP A 88 -5.79 -6.66 -21.20
C ASP A 88 -4.94 -6.34 -19.96
N VAL A 89 -5.02 -5.12 -19.47
CA VAL A 89 -4.28 -4.64 -18.29
C VAL A 89 -5.26 -4.21 -17.20
N LEU A 90 -4.99 -4.64 -15.97
CA LEU A 90 -5.62 -4.11 -14.76
C LEU A 90 -4.52 -3.61 -13.81
N TYR A 91 -4.49 -2.33 -13.54
CA TYR A 91 -3.52 -1.71 -12.65
C TYR A 91 -4.19 -1.10 -11.42
N PHE A 92 -3.70 -1.45 -10.24
CA PHE A 92 -4.06 -0.81 -8.97
C PHE A 92 -2.97 0.16 -8.57
N SER A 93 -3.34 1.43 -8.42
CA SER A 93 -2.43 2.51 -8.03
C SER A 93 -2.60 2.88 -6.56
N LEU A 94 -1.52 3.40 -5.96
CA LEU A 94 -1.69 4.19 -4.75
C LEU A 94 -2.51 5.46 -5.07
N SER A 95 -3.11 6.08 -4.03
CA SER A 95 -4.00 7.22 -4.19
C SER A 95 -3.38 8.35 -5.03
N LYS A 96 -4.09 8.78 -6.06
CA LYS A 96 -3.73 9.93 -6.91
C LYS A 96 -3.60 11.24 -6.12
N ASN A 97 -4.17 11.31 -4.92
CA ASN A 97 -4.14 12.50 -4.07
C ASN A 97 -2.90 12.58 -3.16
N ILE A 98 -2.07 11.51 -3.12
CA ILE A 98 -0.79 11.49 -2.40
C ILE A 98 0.42 11.24 -3.29
N SER A 99 0.20 10.87 -4.57
CA SER A 99 1.25 10.66 -5.57
C SER A 99 0.76 10.97 -6.98
N GLY A 100 1.63 11.50 -7.83
CA GLY A 100 1.37 11.67 -9.26
C GLY A 100 1.47 10.40 -10.09
N THR A 101 1.83 9.27 -9.52
CA THR A 101 2.08 7.99 -10.22
C THR A 101 0.85 7.49 -10.98
N TYR A 102 -0.37 7.64 -10.42
CA TYR A 102 -1.61 7.36 -11.14
C TYR A 102 -1.71 8.15 -12.47
N ASN A 103 -1.33 9.43 -12.47
CA ASN A 103 -1.39 10.23 -13.69
C ASN A 103 -0.36 9.78 -14.74
N SER A 104 0.82 9.32 -14.33
CA SER A 104 1.79 8.72 -15.25
C SER A 104 1.25 7.45 -15.91
N ALA A 105 0.59 6.57 -15.13
CA ALA A 105 -0.06 5.37 -15.67
C ALA A 105 -1.22 5.72 -16.61
N ARG A 106 -2.01 6.75 -16.29
CA ARG A 106 -3.11 7.23 -17.14
C ARG A 106 -2.60 7.72 -18.50
N LEU A 107 -1.56 8.54 -18.53
CA LEU A 107 -0.95 9.03 -19.76
C LEU A 107 -0.41 7.87 -20.62
N ALA A 108 0.33 6.94 -20.02
CA ALA A 108 0.80 5.74 -20.71
C ALA A 108 -0.35 4.91 -21.31
N SER A 109 -1.45 4.78 -20.57
CA SER A 109 -2.63 4.03 -21.03
C SER A 109 -3.30 4.69 -22.22
N GLU A 110 -3.41 6.03 -22.24
CA GLU A 110 -3.99 6.78 -23.34
C GLU A 110 -3.16 6.58 -24.62
N GLU A 111 -1.84 6.73 -24.56
CA GLU A 111 -0.93 6.54 -25.68
C GLU A 111 -0.96 5.09 -26.23
N LEU A 112 -0.98 4.10 -25.34
CA LEU A 112 -1.05 2.70 -25.75
C LEU A 112 -2.41 2.33 -26.38
N LEU A 113 -3.53 2.85 -25.86
CA LEU A 113 -4.84 2.60 -26.45
C LEU A 113 -5.00 3.28 -27.79
N ASP A 114 -4.38 4.43 -28.02
CA ASP A 114 -4.32 5.07 -29.34
C ASP A 114 -3.52 4.21 -30.34
N GLU A 115 -2.46 3.54 -29.91
CA GLU A 115 -1.62 2.68 -30.75
C GLU A 115 -2.26 1.30 -31.01
N PHE A 116 -2.73 0.61 -29.97
CA PHE A 116 -3.25 -0.76 -30.06
C PHE A 116 -4.74 -0.84 -30.46
N GLY A 117 -5.47 0.29 -30.36
CA GLY A 117 -6.88 0.38 -30.71
C GLY A 117 -7.83 -0.25 -29.68
N GLU A 118 -9.12 -0.26 -30.04
CA GLU A 118 -10.23 -0.73 -29.15
C GLU A 118 -10.23 -2.23 -28.84
N LYS A 119 -9.30 -2.99 -29.41
CA LYS A 119 -9.22 -4.45 -29.18
C LYS A 119 -8.85 -4.77 -27.72
N HIS A 120 -8.10 -3.90 -27.09
CA HIS A 120 -7.55 -4.10 -25.73
C HIS A 120 -8.16 -3.13 -24.74
N LYS A 121 -8.12 -3.52 -23.47
CA LYS A 121 -8.56 -2.71 -22.34
C LYS A 121 -7.44 -2.49 -21.36
N ILE A 122 -7.32 -1.26 -20.87
CA ILE A 122 -6.49 -0.90 -19.75
C ILE A 122 -7.40 -0.29 -18.69
N ARG A 123 -7.58 -1.00 -17.57
CA ARG A 123 -8.35 -0.51 -16.42
C ARG A 123 -7.39 -0.05 -15.32
N LEU A 124 -7.56 1.19 -14.89
CA LEU A 124 -6.79 1.80 -13.81
C LEU A 124 -7.69 2.02 -12.60
N VAL A 125 -7.36 1.39 -11.49
CA VAL A 125 -8.11 1.52 -10.23
C VAL A 125 -7.29 2.35 -9.25
N ASP A 126 -7.78 3.54 -8.89
CA ASP A 126 -7.24 4.34 -7.79
C ASP A 126 -7.66 3.70 -6.46
N SER A 127 -6.72 3.13 -5.70
CA SER A 127 -7.05 2.49 -4.43
C SER A 127 -7.51 3.47 -3.35
N LEU A 128 -7.37 4.77 -3.58
CA LEU A 128 -7.57 5.85 -2.59
C LEU A 128 -6.79 5.60 -1.29
N ASN A 129 -5.81 4.75 -1.32
CA ASN A 129 -4.97 4.30 -0.22
C ASN A 129 -3.51 4.18 -0.68
N ALA A 130 -2.70 3.51 0.09
CA ALA A 130 -1.36 3.06 -0.26
C ALA A 130 -1.09 1.72 0.44
N SER A 131 0.07 1.15 0.19
CA SER A 131 0.55 -0.04 0.87
C SER A 131 -0.36 -1.26 0.63
N LEU A 132 -0.49 -2.15 1.59
CA LEU A 132 -1.26 -3.39 1.44
C LEU A 132 -2.74 -3.20 1.12
N ALA A 133 -3.32 -1.99 1.26
CA ALA A 133 -4.67 -1.74 0.74
C ALA A 133 -4.73 -1.97 -0.78
N GLN A 134 -3.74 -1.45 -1.51
CA GLN A 134 -3.57 -1.65 -2.95
C GLN A 134 -3.20 -3.11 -3.26
N GLY A 135 -2.26 -3.68 -2.50
CA GLY A 135 -1.79 -5.05 -2.70
C GLY A 135 -2.89 -6.10 -2.50
N ILE A 136 -3.72 -5.96 -1.46
CA ILE A 136 -4.84 -6.87 -1.19
C ILE A 136 -5.90 -6.82 -2.28
N LEU A 137 -6.19 -5.64 -2.84
CA LEU A 137 -7.10 -5.51 -3.99
C LEU A 137 -6.55 -6.29 -5.20
N ALA A 138 -5.25 -6.22 -5.46
CA ALA A 138 -4.62 -6.98 -6.54
C ALA A 138 -4.66 -8.50 -6.30
N VAL A 139 -4.51 -8.95 -5.04
CA VAL A 139 -4.70 -10.37 -4.67
C VAL A 139 -6.13 -10.82 -4.96
N TYR A 140 -7.13 -10.03 -4.56
CA TYR A 140 -8.53 -10.34 -4.86
C TYR A 140 -8.83 -10.32 -6.36
N ALA A 141 -8.21 -9.41 -7.12
CA ALA A 141 -8.30 -9.41 -8.58
C ALA A 141 -7.78 -10.72 -9.18
N SER A 142 -6.65 -11.22 -8.69
CA SER A 142 -6.11 -12.50 -9.15
C SER A 142 -7.03 -13.68 -8.83
N GLU A 143 -7.64 -13.71 -7.63
CA GLU A 143 -8.63 -14.72 -7.27
C GLU A 143 -9.90 -14.67 -8.15
N MET A 144 -10.35 -13.46 -8.54
CA MET A 144 -11.48 -13.27 -9.44
C MET A 144 -11.13 -13.66 -10.88
N ARG A 145 -9.93 -13.29 -11.36
CA ARG A 145 -9.38 -13.72 -12.66
C ARG A 145 -9.33 -15.24 -12.75
N ALA A 146 -8.90 -15.92 -11.71
CA ALA A 146 -8.86 -17.39 -11.66
C ALA A 146 -10.27 -18.04 -11.72
N LYS A 147 -11.33 -17.30 -11.37
CA LYS A 147 -12.74 -17.72 -11.53
C LYS A 147 -13.31 -17.39 -12.91
N GLY A 148 -12.52 -16.83 -13.82
CA GLY A 148 -12.91 -16.53 -15.21
C GLY A 148 -13.60 -15.18 -15.40
N MET A 149 -13.59 -14.28 -14.40
CA MET A 149 -14.13 -12.93 -14.55
C MET A 149 -13.29 -12.11 -15.53
N SER A 150 -13.93 -11.27 -16.32
CA SER A 150 -13.28 -10.32 -17.23
C SER A 150 -12.62 -9.16 -16.48
N VAL A 151 -11.74 -8.42 -17.16
CA VAL A 151 -11.04 -7.26 -16.59
C VAL A 151 -12.03 -6.19 -16.09
N ASP A 152 -13.12 -5.94 -16.81
CA ASP A 152 -14.15 -4.97 -16.43
C ASP A 152 -14.93 -5.43 -15.19
N GLU A 153 -15.41 -6.67 -15.17
CA GLU A 153 -16.12 -7.22 -14.00
C GLU A 153 -15.29 -7.20 -12.74
N VAL A 154 -13.98 -7.50 -12.85
CA VAL A 154 -13.05 -7.43 -11.72
C VAL A 154 -12.82 -6.00 -11.27
N ALA A 155 -12.54 -5.08 -12.20
CA ALA A 155 -12.32 -3.68 -11.89
C ALA A 155 -13.54 -3.05 -11.21
N ASP A 156 -14.74 -3.21 -11.79
CA ASP A 156 -15.99 -2.66 -11.24
C ASP A 156 -16.31 -3.22 -9.83
N THR A 157 -16.08 -4.52 -9.63
CA THR A 157 -16.24 -5.15 -8.31
C THR A 157 -15.27 -4.57 -7.28
N LEU A 158 -14.00 -4.36 -7.66
CA LEU A 158 -12.98 -3.89 -6.74
C LEU A 158 -13.04 -2.38 -6.50
N GLU A 159 -13.55 -1.59 -7.43
CA GLU A 159 -13.89 -0.18 -7.20
C GLU A 159 -14.90 -0.03 -6.05
N TYR A 160 -15.89 -0.93 -5.95
CA TYR A 160 -16.80 -0.97 -4.80
C TYR A 160 -16.07 -1.31 -3.49
N TYR A 161 -15.06 -2.20 -3.52
CA TYR A 161 -14.26 -2.51 -2.33
C TYR A 161 -13.30 -1.37 -1.96
N VAL A 162 -12.80 -0.59 -2.93
CA VAL A 162 -12.01 0.62 -2.65
C VAL A 162 -12.74 1.57 -1.70
N GLU A 163 -14.06 1.78 -1.89
CA GLU A 163 -14.87 2.65 -1.04
C GLU A 163 -14.99 2.16 0.41
N LYS A 164 -14.64 0.90 0.68
CA LYS A 164 -14.70 0.25 2.00
C LYS A 164 -13.34 -0.16 2.54
N MET A 165 -12.29 -0.02 1.74
CA MET A 165 -10.94 -0.38 2.13
C MET A 165 -10.37 0.64 3.11
N ASN A 166 -10.15 0.22 4.33
CA ASN A 166 -9.57 1.03 5.40
C ASN A 166 -8.05 0.83 5.48
N GLY A 167 -7.33 1.93 5.67
CA GLY A 167 -5.94 1.95 6.08
C GLY A 167 -5.81 2.78 7.35
N VAL A 168 -5.48 2.16 8.48
CA VAL A 168 -5.29 2.83 9.78
C VAL A 168 -3.88 2.58 10.28
N PHE A 169 -3.22 3.62 10.78
CA PHE A 169 -1.82 3.49 11.15
C PHE A 169 -1.38 4.46 12.24
N THR A 170 -0.26 4.15 12.87
CA THR A 170 0.46 5.05 13.77
C THR A 170 1.92 5.14 13.34
N VAL A 171 2.52 6.30 13.54
CA VAL A 171 3.91 6.59 13.15
C VAL A 171 4.82 6.78 14.35
N GLY A 172 6.10 6.56 14.17
CA GLY A 172 7.13 6.90 15.15
C GLY A 172 7.23 8.40 15.33
N ASP A 173 7.25 9.15 14.23
CA ASP A 173 7.41 10.60 14.17
C ASP A 173 6.67 11.18 12.96
N LEU A 174 5.78 12.16 13.18
CA LEU A 174 5.02 12.84 12.12
C LEU A 174 5.89 13.68 11.17
N LYS A 175 7.14 13.98 11.55
CA LYS A 175 8.05 14.80 10.72
C LYS A 175 8.25 14.23 9.31
N TYR A 176 8.24 12.90 9.15
CA TYR A 176 8.44 12.25 7.85
C TYR A 176 7.29 12.56 6.89
N LEU A 177 6.04 12.39 7.34
CA LEU A 177 4.84 12.73 6.56
C LEU A 177 4.74 14.24 6.28
N SER A 178 5.05 15.07 7.28
CA SER A 178 5.02 16.52 7.15
C SER A 178 6.06 17.04 6.16
N ARG A 179 7.32 16.60 6.31
CA ARG A 179 8.43 16.99 5.45
C ARG A 179 8.16 16.69 3.97
N THR A 180 7.45 15.62 3.70
CA THR A 180 7.13 15.18 2.34
C THR A 180 5.77 15.68 1.85
N GLY A 181 5.01 16.45 2.66
CA GLY A 181 3.73 17.05 2.30
C GLY A 181 2.56 16.08 2.18
N ARG A 182 2.66 14.85 2.75
CA ARG A 182 1.58 13.84 2.72
C ARG A 182 0.61 13.97 3.87
N ILE A 183 0.89 14.87 4.82
CA ILE A 183 -0.05 15.29 5.87
C ILE A 183 -0.03 16.82 6.00
N LYS A 184 -1.18 17.40 6.37
CA LYS A 184 -1.26 18.86 6.58
C LYS A 184 -0.42 19.30 7.79
N GLU A 185 0.25 20.46 7.68
CA GLU A 185 1.09 21.02 8.75
C GLU A 185 0.35 21.17 10.09
N SER A 186 -0.95 21.50 10.06
CA SER A 186 -1.78 21.62 11.27
C SER A 186 -1.86 20.30 12.07
N VAL A 187 -1.69 19.16 11.43
CA VAL A 187 -1.66 17.83 12.08
C VAL A 187 -0.26 17.51 12.60
N ALA A 188 0.78 17.96 11.91
CA ALA A 188 2.17 17.73 12.29
C ALA A 188 2.53 18.34 13.66
N THR A 189 1.90 19.45 14.03
CA THR A 189 2.11 20.11 15.33
C THR A 189 1.60 19.29 16.52
N ILE A 190 0.66 18.37 16.31
CA ILE A 190 0.10 17.51 17.37
C ILE A 190 1.14 16.48 17.87
N GLY A 191 2.03 16.01 16.98
CA GLY A 191 3.02 14.99 17.28
C GLY A 191 4.20 15.42 18.17
N ASN A 192 4.35 16.72 18.42
CA ASN A 192 5.47 17.25 19.24
C ASN A 192 5.25 17.13 20.74
N VAL A 193 4.13 16.56 21.19
CA VAL A 193 3.85 16.33 22.61
C VAL A 193 4.47 15.00 23.04
N LEU A 194 5.37 15.05 24.00
CA LEU A 194 6.07 13.88 24.54
C LEU A 194 5.07 12.75 24.91
N LYS A 195 5.33 11.55 24.42
CA LYS A 195 4.49 10.33 24.62
C LYS A 195 3.13 10.30 23.92
N ILE A 196 2.80 11.25 23.06
CA ILE A 196 1.59 11.14 22.20
C ILE A 196 1.96 10.38 20.92
N LYS A 197 1.13 9.40 20.58
CA LYS A 197 1.18 8.64 19.32
C LYS A 197 -0.13 8.88 18.57
N PRO A 198 -0.09 9.52 17.40
CA PRO A 198 -1.28 9.76 16.61
C PRO A 198 -1.74 8.46 15.92
N ILE A 199 -3.03 8.27 15.84
CA ILE A 199 -3.66 7.37 14.87
C ILE A 199 -4.06 8.20 13.66
N LEU A 200 -3.65 7.73 12.50
CA LEU A 200 -3.92 8.31 11.20
C LEU A 200 -4.75 7.32 10.37
N ARG A 201 -5.47 7.82 9.37
CA ARG A 201 -6.21 6.99 8.42
C ARG A 201 -6.28 7.63 7.03
N GLY A 202 -6.62 6.83 6.03
CA GLY A 202 -7.09 7.36 4.75
C GLY A 202 -8.52 7.88 4.88
N ASN A 203 -8.82 9.06 4.30
CA ASN A 203 -10.19 9.54 4.18
C ASN A 203 -10.85 9.07 2.86
N LYS A 204 -12.13 9.39 2.66
CA LYS A 204 -12.87 9.03 1.45
C LYS A 204 -12.24 9.52 0.14
N ASP A 205 -11.49 10.61 0.19
CA ASP A 205 -10.84 11.21 -0.97
C ASP A 205 -9.40 10.67 -1.19
N GLY A 206 -8.90 9.75 -0.33
CA GLY A 206 -7.57 9.18 -0.44
C GLY A 206 -6.44 10.03 0.15
N TYR A 207 -6.75 11.05 0.97
CA TYR A 207 -5.77 11.79 1.76
C TYR A 207 -5.51 11.13 3.10
N ILE A 208 -4.30 11.32 3.62
CA ILE A 208 -3.96 10.95 5.00
C ILE A 208 -4.51 12.02 5.95
N VAL A 209 -5.30 11.60 6.92
CA VAL A 209 -5.91 12.48 7.92
C VAL A 209 -5.68 11.98 9.34
N PHE A 210 -5.69 12.90 10.28
CA PHE A 210 -5.66 12.59 11.70
C PHE A 210 -7.01 11.98 12.15
N TYR A 211 -6.92 10.95 12.98
CA TYR A 211 -8.10 10.33 13.58
C TYR A 211 -8.15 10.58 15.09
N LYS A 212 -7.10 10.18 15.84
CA LYS A 212 -7.10 10.18 17.30
C LYS A 212 -5.68 10.25 17.87
N ASN A 213 -5.55 10.78 19.07
CA ASN A 213 -4.32 10.69 19.86
C ASN A 213 -4.37 9.56 20.88
N CYS A 214 -3.30 8.80 20.97
CA CYS A 214 -3.08 7.78 22.00
C CYS A 214 -1.90 8.17 22.89
N ARG A 215 -1.97 7.82 24.18
CA ARG A 215 -0.88 8.06 25.12
C ARG A 215 0.02 6.81 25.18
N GLY A 216 1.18 6.89 24.53
CA GLY A 216 2.17 5.83 24.46
C GLY A 216 1.92 4.79 23.36
N ARG A 217 3.01 4.07 23.02
CA ARG A 217 3.03 3.10 21.90
C ARG A 217 2.01 1.99 22.06
N LYS A 218 2.01 1.32 23.23
CA LYS A 218 1.10 0.21 23.50
C LYS A 218 -0.38 0.59 23.39
N SER A 219 -0.74 1.81 23.83
CA SER A 219 -2.11 2.33 23.67
C SER A 219 -2.48 2.53 22.20
N ALA A 220 -1.53 3.02 21.38
CA ALA A 220 -1.76 3.17 19.95
C ALA A 220 -1.93 1.82 19.25
N LEU A 221 -1.09 0.82 19.56
CA LEU A 221 -1.24 -0.53 19.01
C LEU A 221 -2.58 -1.17 19.37
N ASN A 222 -3.02 -1.04 20.62
CA ASN A 222 -4.33 -1.54 21.06
C ASN A 222 -5.49 -0.84 20.36
N GLU A 223 -5.35 0.47 20.12
CA GLU A 223 -6.35 1.23 19.38
C GLU A 223 -6.48 0.75 17.92
N LEU A 224 -5.35 0.49 17.25
CA LEU A 224 -5.36 -0.10 15.91
C LEU A 224 -6.06 -1.46 15.89
N VAL A 225 -5.80 -2.32 16.87
CA VAL A 225 -6.50 -3.61 17.02
C VAL A 225 -7.99 -3.42 17.20
N ASN A 226 -8.42 -2.48 18.05
CA ASN A 226 -9.85 -2.21 18.28
C ASN A 226 -10.52 -1.68 17.00
N LEU A 227 -9.89 -0.72 16.29
CA LEU A 227 -10.41 -0.19 15.03
C LEU A 227 -10.66 -1.29 13.99
N VAL A 228 -9.74 -2.25 13.88
CA VAL A 228 -9.95 -3.41 13.00
C VAL A 228 -11.11 -4.26 13.49
N CYS A 229 -11.06 -4.73 14.76
CA CYS A 229 -12.05 -5.68 15.28
C CYS A 229 -13.48 -5.14 15.31
N ASP A 230 -13.64 -3.83 15.52
CA ASP A 230 -14.95 -3.18 15.60
C ASP A 230 -15.55 -2.87 14.22
N ASN A 231 -14.71 -2.74 13.17
CA ASN A 231 -15.15 -2.26 11.86
C ASN A 231 -15.04 -3.28 10.72
N ILE A 232 -14.17 -4.30 10.81
CA ILE A 232 -14.01 -5.31 9.75
C ILE A 232 -15.32 -6.06 9.48
N VAL A 233 -15.64 -6.28 8.20
CA VAL A 233 -16.81 -7.07 7.81
C VAL A 233 -16.36 -8.44 7.32
N GLU A 234 -17.12 -9.49 7.66
CA GLU A 234 -16.83 -10.88 7.23
C GLU A 234 -15.34 -11.25 7.37
N PRO A 235 -14.72 -11.09 8.56
CA PRO A 235 -13.28 -11.25 8.73
C PRO A 235 -12.74 -12.59 8.24
N GLU A 236 -13.53 -13.66 8.35
CA GLU A 236 -13.17 -15.01 7.89
C GLU A 236 -13.01 -15.14 6.37
N LYS A 237 -13.43 -14.13 5.61
CA LYS A 237 -13.25 -14.05 4.17
C LYS A 237 -12.09 -13.13 3.75
N GLN A 238 -11.54 -12.36 4.69
CA GLN A 238 -10.55 -11.32 4.37
C GLN A 238 -9.12 -11.73 4.67
N ILE A 239 -8.20 -11.25 3.83
CA ILE A 239 -6.79 -11.09 4.16
C ILE A 239 -6.66 -9.75 4.90
N LEU A 240 -6.09 -9.81 6.11
CA LEU A 240 -5.76 -8.60 6.87
C LEU A 240 -4.30 -8.21 6.61
N GLY A 241 -4.10 -6.99 6.10
CA GLY A 241 -2.76 -6.48 5.83
C GLY A 241 -2.14 -5.81 7.05
N ILE A 242 -0.87 -6.12 7.31
CA ILE A 242 -0.04 -5.44 8.31
C ILE A 242 1.27 -5.01 7.62
N ALA A 243 1.52 -3.71 7.53
CA ALA A 243 2.79 -3.19 7.04
C ALA A 243 3.52 -2.43 8.15
N HIS A 244 4.83 -2.65 8.28
CA HIS A 244 5.63 -2.02 9.33
C HIS A 244 6.97 -1.49 8.81
N ALA A 245 7.47 -0.40 9.41
CA ALA A 245 8.78 0.17 9.13
C ALA A 245 9.71 -0.07 10.34
N ASP A 246 10.45 -1.19 10.32
CA ASP A 246 11.31 -1.68 11.42
C ASP A 246 10.56 -1.84 12.76
N ALA A 247 9.28 -2.28 12.72
CA ALA A 247 8.43 -2.50 13.88
C ALA A 247 7.83 -3.94 13.89
N TYR A 248 8.68 -4.93 13.59
CA TYR A 248 8.24 -6.33 13.42
C TYR A 248 7.62 -6.91 14.69
N GLU A 249 8.22 -6.70 15.86
CA GLU A 249 7.66 -7.20 17.12
C GLU A 249 6.29 -6.61 17.44
N ASP A 250 6.06 -5.33 17.11
CA ASP A 250 4.75 -4.70 17.23
C ASP A 250 3.73 -5.33 16.27
N SER A 251 4.16 -5.73 15.07
CA SER A 251 3.29 -6.41 14.11
C SER A 251 2.84 -7.78 14.62
N LEU A 252 3.75 -8.56 15.23
CA LEU A 252 3.43 -9.83 15.86
C LEU A 252 2.48 -9.66 17.05
N TYR A 253 2.72 -8.62 17.88
CA TYR A 253 1.81 -8.27 18.97
C TYR A 253 0.38 -7.97 18.47
N ILE A 254 0.25 -7.19 17.38
CA ILE A 254 -1.04 -6.87 16.78
C ILE A 254 -1.71 -8.12 16.23
N MET A 255 -0.99 -8.98 15.50
CA MET A 255 -1.52 -10.25 14.99
C MET A 255 -2.09 -11.12 16.11
N ASP A 256 -1.32 -11.32 17.16
CA ASP A 256 -1.77 -12.10 18.34
C ASP A 256 -3.06 -11.50 18.94
N LYS A 257 -3.11 -10.18 19.13
CA LYS A 257 -4.28 -9.51 19.70
C LYS A 257 -5.53 -9.59 18.83
N ILE A 258 -5.36 -9.53 17.51
CA ILE A 258 -6.48 -9.69 16.56
C ILE A 258 -6.97 -11.14 16.58
N GLN A 259 -6.06 -12.12 16.49
CA GLN A 259 -6.41 -13.55 16.51
C GLN A 259 -7.13 -14.00 17.78
N GLN A 260 -6.86 -13.33 18.92
CA GLN A 260 -7.59 -13.57 20.17
C GLN A 260 -9.05 -13.08 20.13
N LYS A 261 -9.40 -12.16 19.22
CA LYS A 261 -10.73 -11.53 19.16
C LYS A 261 -11.56 -11.98 17.96
N ILE A 262 -10.95 -12.14 16.81
CA ILE A 262 -11.62 -12.47 15.54
C ILE A 262 -10.79 -13.48 14.75
N LYS A 263 -11.47 -14.26 13.89
CA LYS A 263 -10.82 -15.15 12.95
C LYS A 263 -10.82 -14.48 11.57
N VAL A 264 -9.64 -14.16 11.05
CA VAL A 264 -9.48 -13.71 9.67
C VAL A 264 -9.09 -14.89 8.77
N ARG A 265 -9.28 -14.75 7.45
CA ARG A 265 -8.88 -15.76 6.47
C ARG A 265 -7.37 -15.98 6.47
N ASP A 266 -6.62 -14.90 6.42
CA ASP A 266 -5.16 -14.90 6.38
C ASP A 266 -4.59 -13.53 6.78
N PHE A 267 -3.27 -13.48 6.98
CA PHE A 267 -2.51 -12.25 7.20
C PHE A 267 -1.42 -12.09 6.14
N ILE A 268 -1.25 -10.87 5.63
CA ILE A 268 -0.02 -10.45 4.98
C ILE A 268 0.69 -9.50 5.94
N ASN A 269 1.80 -9.94 6.54
CA ASN A 269 2.64 -9.14 7.43
C ASN A 269 3.98 -8.89 6.75
N THR A 270 4.29 -7.62 6.46
CA THR A 270 5.46 -7.27 5.66
C THR A 270 6.10 -5.96 6.10
N SER A 271 7.37 -5.78 5.73
CA SER A 271 8.03 -4.49 5.82
C SER A 271 7.46 -3.51 4.78
N TYR A 272 7.35 -2.23 5.11
CA TYR A 272 7.08 -1.21 4.10
C TYR A 272 8.15 -1.23 3.02
N ASP A 273 7.75 -0.99 1.75
CA ASP A 273 8.70 -0.69 0.68
C ASP A 273 9.46 0.61 0.95
N PHE A 274 10.57 0.80 0.27
CA PHE A 274 11.45 1.93 0.55
C PHE A 274 10.88 3.27 0.09
N CYS A 275 9.96 3.29 -0.90
CA CYS A 275 9.31 4.52 -1.32
C CYS A 275 8.29 4.98 -0.27
N THR A 276 7.25 4.16 -0.02
CA THR A 276 6.18 4.49 0.95
C THR A 276 6.73 4.68 2.35
N GLY A 277 7.65 3.80 2.76
CA GLY A 277 8.28 3.83 4.07
C GLY A 277 9.08 5.09 4.34
N SER A 278 9.71 5.70 3.33
CA SER A 278 10.43 6.98 3.50
C SER A 278 9.52 8.16 3.83
N HIS A 279 8.24 8.06 3.47
CA HIS A 279 7.22 9.06 3.80
C HIS A 279 6.62 8.88 5.19
N VAL A 280 6.43 7.64 5.64
CA VAL A 280 5.84 7.36 6.95
C VAL A 280 6.87 7.27 8.07
N GLY A 281 8.11 6.90 7.75
CA GLY A 281 9.23 6.83 8.67
C GLY A 281 9.31 5.56 9.53
N PRO A 282 10.47 5.36 10.19
CA PRO A 282 10.68 4.25 11.11
C PRO A 282 9.61 4.19 12.22
N ASP A 283 9.45 3.01 12.83
CA ASP A 283 8.44 2.72 13.86
C ASP A 283 6.98 2.87 13.39
N THR A 284 6.74 3.02 12.09
CA THR A 284 5.37 3.04 11.56
C THR A 284 4.81 1.63 11.50
N ILE A 285 3.52 1.51 11.84
CA ILE A 285 2.74 0.28 11.66
C ILE A 285 1.34 0.63 11.17
N ALA A 286 0.88 -0.09 10.15
CA ALA A 286 -0.41 0.12 9.50
C ALA A 286 -1.18 -1.19 9.34
N LEU A 287 -2.51 -1.09 9.42
CA LEU A 287 -3.44 -2.20 9.22
C LEU A 287 -4.39 -1.86 8.07
N PHE A 288 -4.69 -2.88 7.24
CA PHE A 288 -5.52 -2.73 6.06
C PHE A 288 -6.60 -3.81 6.03
N PHE A 289 -7.85 -3.38 5.87
CA PHE A 289 -9.02 -4.27 5.91
C PHE A 289 -10.23 -3.64 5.22
N ILE A 290 -11.19 -4.45 4.78
CA ILE A 290 -12.47 -3.98 4.26
C ILE A 290 -13.43 -3.82 5.43
N GLY A 291 -13.89 -2.60 5.68
CA GLY A 291 -14.80 -2.24 6.74
C GLY A 291 -16.24 -2.05 6.25
N LYS A 292 -17.12 -1.65 7.18
CA LYS A 292 -18.51 -1.25 6.87
C LYS A 292 -18.53 -0.03 5.95
N ASP A 293 -17.70 0.91 6.27
CA ASP A 293 -17.43 2.13 5.49
C ASP A 293 -15.96 2.54 5.66
N ARG A 294 -15.57 3.60 4.95
CA ARG A 294 -14.21 4.12 4.96
C ARG A 294 -13.99 5.20 6.04
N GLU A 295 -15.03 5.70 6.63
CA GLU A 295 -14.97 6.79 7.61
C GLU A 295 -14.82 6.30 9.06
N LEU A 296 -14.88 4.97 9.32
CA LEU A 296 -14.77 4.36 10.63
C LEU A 296 -15.82 4.92 11.61
N SER A 297 -17.07 4.78 11.24
CA SER A 297 -18.22 5.26 12.03
C SER A 297 -18.45 4.47 13.31
#